data_5266cfec329391a676c06d91c00d752f
#
_entry.id   5266cfec329391a676c06d91c00d752f
#
_cell.length_a   1.000
_cell.length_b   1.000
_cell.length_c   1.000
_cell.angle_alpha   90.00
_cell.angle_beta   90.00
_cell.angle_gamma   90.00
#
_symmetry.space_group_name_H-M   'P 1'
#
loop_
_entity.id
_entity.type
_entity.pdbx_description
1 polymer ?
#
loop_
_entity_poly.entity_id
_entity_poly.type
_entity_poly.pdbx_seq_one_letter_code
_entity_poly.pdbx_strand_id
1 'polypeptide(L)'
;MHAWYGIPYAQPPVGDLRFRHPRHPAAWEGIKETTKLPNCCVQISDTMFPGFGGSEMWNANTPISEDCLYLNVVVPTTTTKNAAVLVWIFGGGFYSGTSTLDLYDMRMLASQENIIMVSMQYRVASLGFLYFKTEDVPGNAGLFDQRMALEWIKDNIAQFGGNPENVTIFGESAGAASVGYHLLSPLSRNLFSQAIMQSASALVPWGVITQDESIMRGLRLAELSGCKHQRSEVREAIDCLKTKNATDLVNNEWSAIVFGIAEFPFVPVIDGAFLDETPEKSLKTKNFKKCNILMGANQDEGYYFIMYYLTSLFKKEENVFVTRQAFEESVGELNLWVSPVGKEAIKFEYTDWLSPKDPRTNREALDRMVGDYAFSCPVSDFSHRYAETGNNVFVYYFSERASVNPWPTWSGVLHGDEIAFIFGEPLNRSKNYDPSEIQLSERMMAYWANFAKTGYV
;
A
#
# COMPACT_ATOMS: atom_id res chain seq x y z
N MET A 1 -9.45 23.39 -13.70
CA MET A 1 -8.57 22.64 -12.80
C MET A 1 -7.14 22.91 -13.20
N HIS A 2 -6.23 23.04 -12.22
CA HIS A 2 -4.79 23.13 -12.44
C HIS A 2 -4.14 21.85 -11.97
N ALA A 3 -3.20 21.32 -12.75
CA ALA A 3 -2.48 20.11 -12.41
C ALA A 3 -0.98 20.29 -12.68
N TRP A 4 -0.18 19.88 -11.74
CA TRP A 4 1.28 19.82 -11.84
C TRP A 4 1.72 18.38 -11.63
N TYR A 5 2.43 17.82 -12.59
CA TYR A 5 2.89 16.44 -12.57
C TYR A 5 4.41 16.38 -12.58
N GLY A 6 4.98 15.47 -11.79
CA GLY A 6 6.41 15.27 -11.77
C GLY A 6 7.21 16.40 -11.09
N ILE A 7 6.71 16.94 -9.97
CA ILE A 7 7.46 17.89 -9.16
C ILE A 7 8.50 17.11 -8.34
N PRO A 8 9.81 17.37 -8.46
CA PRO A 8 10.81 16.65 -7.68
C PRO A 8 10.75 17.09 -6.20
N TYR A 9 10.63 16.14 -5.30
CA TYR A 9 10.70 16.38 -3.86
C TYR A 9 12.01 15.88 -3.23
N ALA A 10 12.79 15.10 -3.97
CA ALA A 10 14.09 14.58 -3.55
C ALA A 10 15.09 14.54 -4.73
N GLN A 11 16.37 14.37 -4.42
CA GLN A 11 17.38 14.05 -5.43
C GLN A 11 17.11 12.63 -5.97
N PRO A 12 17.41 12.36 -7.27
CA PRO A 12 17.38 11.02 -7.80
C PRO A 12 18.25 10.07 -6.96
N PRO A 13 17.69 8.95 -6.44
CA PRO A 13 18.41 8.02 -5.56
C PRO A 13 19.23 7.02 -6.36
N VAL A 14 20.16 7.52 -7.18
CA VAL A 14 21.00 6.75 -8.10
C VAL A 14 22.45 6.67 -7.62
N GLY A 15 23.21 5.68 -8.09
CA GLY A 15 24.62 5.51 -7.79
C GLY A 15 24.87 5.38 -6.27
N ASP A 16 25.65 6.30 -5.69
CA ASP A 16 25.95 6.29 -4.26
C ASP A 16 24.74 6.53 -3.36
N LEU A 17 23.64 7.11 -3.89
CA LEU A 17 22.40 7.34 -3.16
C LEU A 17 21.45 6.15 -3.20
N ARG A 18 21.73 5.13 -4.02
CA ARG A 18 20.94 3.89 -4.04
C ARG A 18 20.90 3.27 -2.65
N PHE A 19 19.74 2.82 -2.20
CA PHE A 19 19.41 2.27 -0.87
C PHE A 19 19.48 3.25 0.31
N ARG A 20 20.08 4.44 0.14
CA ARG A 20 20.16 5.46 1.20
C ARG A 20 18.84 6.19 1.37
N HIS A 21 18.67 6.83 2.53
CA HIS A 21 17.59 7.78 2.74
C HIS A 21 17.65 8.92 1.70
N PRO A 22 16.48 9.49 1.32
CA PRO A 22 16.44 10.55 0.31
C PRO A 22 17.17 11.79 0.78
N ARG A 23 17.59 12.61 -0.18
CA ARG A 23 18.18 13.95 0.04
C ARG A 23 17.32 15.00 -0.61
N HIS A 24 17.27 16.19 -0.04
CA HIS A 24 16.57 17.33 -0.63
C HIS A 24 17.02 17.58 -2.07
N PRO A 25 16.08 17.95 -2.97
CA PRO A 25 16.42 18.20 -4.36
C PRO A 25 17.37 19.41 -4.47
N ALA A 26 18.17 19.42 -5.53
CA ALA A 26 18.93 20.60 -5.86
C ALA A 26 17.98 21.76 -6.21
N ALA A 27 18.32 22.95 -5.78
CA ALA A 27 17.61 24.14 -6.22
C ALA A 27 17.75 24.31 -7.74
N TRP A 28 16.72 24.85 -8.38
CA TRP A 28 16.75 25.17 -9.81
C TRP A 28 16.45 26.66 -10.03
N GLU A 29 16.93 27.19 -11.12
CA GLU A 29 16.63 28.55 -11.57
C GLU A 29 15.53 28.54 -12.64
N GLY A 30 14.74 29.60 -12.70
CA GLY A 30 13.69 29.75 -13.72
C GLY A 30 12.44 28.88 -13.47
N ILE A 31 11.77 28.53 -14.56
CA ILE A 31 10.53 27.74 -14.54
C ILE A 31 10.85 26.29 -14.85
N LYS A 32 10.40 25.38 -13.99
CA LYS A 32 10.43 23.95 -14.26
C LYS A 32 9.09 23.50 -14.84
N GLU A 33 9.13 22.87 -15.99
CA GLU A 33 7.94 22.26 -16.59
C GLU A 33 7.50 21.02 -15.80
N THR A 34 6.24 21.00 -15.40
CA THR A 34 5.62 19.93 -14.61
C THR A 34 4.31 19.51 -15.25
N THR A 35 4.38 19.16 -16.54
CA THR A 35 3.20 18.86 -17.38
C THR A 35 3.07 17.38 -17.72
N LYS A 36 4.03 16.54 -17.31
CA LYS A 36 4.06 15.10 -17.61
C LYS A 36 4.11 14.29 -16.33
N LEU A 37 3.39 13.16 -16.33
CA LEU A 37 3.50 12.18 -15.26
C LEU A 37 4.96 11.73 -15.07
N PRO A 38 5.41 11.54 -13.81
CA PRO A 38 6.76 11.10 -13.51
C PRO A 38 7.01 9.64 -13.90
N ASN A 39 8.28 9.23 -13.88
CA ASN A 39 8.64 7.83 -13.97
C ASN A 39 8.09 7.05 -12.77
N CYS A 40 7.72 5.79 -13.01
CA CYS A 40 7.50 4.81 -11.94
C CYS A 40 8.83 4.41 -11.32
N CYS A 41 8.85 4.14 -10.02
CA CYS A 41 10.02 3.54 -9.39
C CYS A 41 10.24 2.10 -9.89
N VAL A 42 11.48 1.64 -9.87
CA VAL A 42 11.84 0.31 -10.38
C VAL A 42 11.07 -0.77 -9.61
N GLN A 43 10.42 -1.63 -10.36
CA GLN A 43 9.54 -2.68 -9.86
C GLN A 43 9.34 -3.77 -10.91
N ILE A 44 8.88 -4.94 -10.47
CA ILE A 44 8.48 -6.04 -11.36
C ILE A 44 7.07 -5.77 -11.92
N SER A 45 6.83 -6.17 -13.16
CA SER A 45 5.49 -6.19 -13.74
C SER A 45 4.77 -7.50 -13.41
N ASP A 46 3.49 -7.41 -13.07
CA ASP A 46 2.63 -8.57 -12.94
C ASP A 46 2.34 -9.16 -14.33
N THR A 47 2.72 -10.42 -14.51
CA THR A 47 2.50 -11.18 -15.74
C THR A 47 1.71 -12.47 -15.47
N MET A 48 1.08 -12.60 -14.31
CA MET A 48 0.34 -13.79 -13.90
C MET A 48 -0.86 -14.07 -14.79
N PHE A 49 -1.57 -13.03 -15.21
CA PHE A 49 -2.76 -13.12 -16.07
C PHE A 49 -2.58 -12.21 -17.30
N PRO A 50 -1.77 -12.62 -18.31
CA PRO A 50 -1.46 -11.79 -19.47
C PRO A 50 -2.73 -11.37 -20.24
N GLY A 51 -2.84 -10.10 -20.57
CA GLY A 51 -3.98 -9.52 -21.29
C GLY A 51 -5.27 -9.37 -20.45
N PHE A 52 -5.18 -9.56 -19.14
CA PHE A 52 -6.33 -9.42 -18.24
C PHE A 52 -6.30 -8.08 -17.50
N GLY A 53 -7.27 -7.21 -17.80
CA GLY A 53 -7.33 -5.86 -17.22
C GLY A 53 -7.41 -5.81 -15.69
N GLY A 54 -7.99 -6.84 -15.04
CA GLY A 54 -8.11 -6.89 -13.57
C GLY A 54 -6.77 -7.01 -12.84
N SER A 55 -5.74 -7.57 -13.49
CA SER A 55 -4.37 -7.62 -12.95
C SER A 55 -3.46 -6.56 -13.58
N GLU A 56 -3.53 -6.37 -14.89
CA GLU A 56 -2.63 -5.46 -15.59
C GLU A 56 -2.85 -3.97 -15.23
N MET A 57 -4.05 -3.61 -14.74
CA MET A 57 -4.34 -2.25 -14.28
C MET A 57 -3.43 -1.76 -13.14
N TRP A 58 -2.79 -2.67 -12.41
CA TRP A 58 -1.87 -2.36 -11.32
C TRP A 58 -0.42 -2.21 -11.76
N ASN A 59 -0.10 -2.56 -13.00
CA ASN A 59 1.24 -2.44 -13.54
C ASN A 59 1.65 -0.98 -13.79
N ALA A 60 2.95 -0.72 -13.67
CA ALA A 60 3.54 0.58 -13.98
C ALA A 60 3.14 1.04 -15.40
N ASN A 61 2.55 2.22 -15.52
CA ASN A 61 2.00 2.80 -16.76
C ASN A 61 2.84 3.96 -17.32
N THR A 62 3.96 4.29 -16.67
CA THR A 62 4.98 5.23 -17.17
C THR A 62 6.36 4.54 -17.14
N PRO A 63 7.39 5.12 -17.80
CA PRO A 63 8.73 4.51 -17.80
C PRO A 63 9.24 4.22 -16.39
N ILE A 64 9.90 3.08 -16.23
CA ILE A 64 10.48 2.63 -14.95
C ILE A 64 11.90 3.19 -14.82
N SER A 65 12.20 3.81 -13.67
CA SER A 65 13.52 4.42 -13.40
C SER A 65 13.81 4.47 -11.91
N GLU A 66 15.08 4.46 -11.51
CA GLU A 66 15.48 4.85 -10.16
C GLU A 66 15.28 6.35 -9.92
N ASP A 67 15.35 7.19 -10.96
CA ASP A 67 14.97 8.61 -10.91
C ASP A 67 13.43 8.71 -10.95
N CYS A 68 12.80 8.53 -9.79
CA CYS A 68 11.36 8.44 -9.64
C CYS A 68 10.77 9.28 -8.48
N LEU A 69 11.57 9.99 -7.68
CA LEU A 69 11.09 10.67 -6.47
C LEU A 69 10.43 12.02 -6.78
N TYR A 70 9.21 11.92 -7.27
CA TYR A 70 8.36 13.02 -7.71
C TYR A 70 6.98 12.95 -7.09
N LEU A 71 6.31 14.10 -6.99
CA LEU A 71 4.91 14.18 -6.58
C LEU A 71 4.07 14.92 -7.62
N ASN A 72 2.76 14.77 -7.52
CA ASN A 72 1.77 15.41 -8.38
C ASN A 72 0.81 16.22 -7.50
N VAL A 73 0.38 17.38 -7.99
CA VAL A 73 -0.57 18.26 -7.29
C VAL A 73 -1.72 18.61 -8.23
N VAL A 74 -2.95 18.44 -7.77
CA VAL A 74 -4.17 18.81 -8.51
C VAL A 74 -4.99 19.78 -7.67
N VAL A 75 -5.33 20.93 -8.24
CA VAL A 75 -6.04 22.03 -7.58
C VAL A 75 -7.27 22.44 -8.40
N PRO A 76 -8.47 22.42 -7.82
CA PRO A 76 -9.67 22.97 -8.46
C PRO A 76 -9.54 24.46 -8.77
N THR A 77 -10.10 24.92 -9.87
CA THR A 77 -10.10 26.37 -10.23
C THR A 77 -10.95 27.20 -9.27
N THR A 78 -11.86 26.58 -8.55
CA THR A 78 -12.73 27.18 -7.53
C THR A 78 -12.10 27.20 -6.14
N THR A 79 -10.89 26.67 -5.99
CA THR A 79 -10.21 26.57 -4.69
C THR A 79 -10.00 27.94 -4.07
N THR A 80 -10.47 28.08 -2.84
CA THR A 80 -10.17 29.23 -1.98
C THR A 80 -8.84 29.03 -1.26
N LYS A 81 -8.28 30.10 -0.71
CA LYS A 81 -7.09 29.97 0.15
C LYS A 81 -7.38 29.08 1.36
N ASN A 82 -6.38 28.36 1.82
CA ASN A 82 -6.44 27.43 2.95
C ASN A 82 -7.35 26.19 2.72
N ALA A 83 -7.38 25.66 1.49
CA ALA A 83 -8.12 24.45 1.19
C ALA A 83 -7.52 23.22 1.91
N ALA A 84 -8.38 22.28 2.29
CA ALA A 84 -7.93 20.97 2.80
C ALA A 84 -7.12 20.22 1.73
N VAL A 85 -6.09 19.51 2.17
CA VAL A 85 -5.17 18.77 1.32
C VAL A 85 -5.30 17.28 1.63
N LEU A 86 -5.54 16.47 0.61
CA LEU A 86 -5.60 15.02 0.71
C LEU A 86 -4.41 14.43 -0.04
N VAL A 87 -3.60 13.59 0.64
CA VAL A 87 -2.33 13.07 0.13
C VAL A 87 -2.41 11.57 -0.03
N TRP A 88 -2.35 11.08 -1.27
CA TRP A 88 -2.41 9.66 -1.61
C TRP A 88 -1.06 8.98 -1.50
N ILE A 89 -1.04 7.85 -0.78
CA ILE A 89 0.07 6.91 -0.69
C ILE A 89 -0.41 5.57 -1.24
N PHE A 90 0.09 5.18 -2.40
CA PHE A 90 -0.37 3.97 -3.08
C PHE A 90 0.06 2.68 -2.36
N GLY A 91 -0.67 1.59 -2.61
CA GLY A 91 -0.36 0.24 -2.15
C GLY A 91 0.53 -0.56 -3.13
N GLY A 92 0.48 -1.89 -3.00
CA GLY A 92 1.26 -2.83 -3.81
C GLY A 92 2.33 -3.58 -3.01
N GLY A 93 2.01 -3.99 -1.76
CA GLY A 93 2.83 -4.89 -0.95
C GLY A 93 4.27 -4.42 -0.68
N PHE A 94 4.55 -3.13 -0.81
CA PHE A 94 5.89 -2.53 -0.77
C PHE A 94 6.83 -2.96 -1.91
N TYR A 95 6.43 -3.85 -2.81
CA TYR A 95 7.26 -4.32 -3.93
C TYR A 95 6.86 -3.72 -5.29
N SER A 96 5.68 -3.15 -5.40
CA SER A 96 5.13 -2.55 -6.63
C SER A 96 4.25 -1.35 -6.32
N GLY A 97 3.68 -0.76 -7.38
CA GLY A 97 2.76 0.37 -7.29
C GLY A 97 3.37 1.67 -7.80
N THR A 98 2.49 2.60 -8.14
CA THR A 98 2.85 3.92 -8.67
C THR A 98 1.71 4.90 -8.46
N SER A 99 2.03 6.17 -8.25
CA SER A 99 1.05 7.26 -8.15
C SER A 99 0.41 7.65 -9.48
N THR A 100 0.85 7.04 -10.58
CA THR A 100 0.48 7.43 -11.94
C THR A 100 -0.64 6.59 -12.56
N LEU A 101 -1.14 5.55 -11.84
CA LEU A 101 -2.20 4.69 -12.35
C LEU A 101 -3.45 5.48 -12.73
N ASP A 102 -4.10 5.08 -13.81
CA ASP A 102 -5.35 5.69 -14.27
C ASP A 102 -6.44 5.65 -13.19
N LEU A 103 -6.44 4.60 -12.36
CA LEU A 103 -7.33 4.44 -11.22
C LEU A 103 -7.16 5.57 -10.18
N TYR A 104 -5.96 6.14 -10.06
CA TYR A 104 -5.63 7.20 -9.10
C TYR A 104 -5.78 8.60 -9.70
N ASP A 105 -6.66 8.76 -10.70
CA ASP A 105 -6.94 10.08 -11.25
C ASP A 105 -7.61 11.00 -10.22
N MET A 106 -6.82 11.87 -9.65
CA MET A 106 -7.22 12.79 -8.57
C MET A 106 -8.21 13.87 -9.00
N ARG A 107 -8.42 14.06 -10.32
CA ARG A 107 -9.16 15.21 -10.85
C ARG A 107 -10.64 15.19 -10.49
N MET A 108 -11.26 14.01 -10.47
CA MET A 108 -12.68 13.90 -10.17
C MET A 108 -12.93 14.24 -8.70
N LEU A 109 -12.26 13.58 -7.78
CA LEU A 109 -12.36 13.83 -6.34
C LEU A 109 -12.03 15.30 -6.00
N ALA A 110 -10.93 15.83 -6.56
CA ALA A 110 -10.54 17.21 -6.35
C ALA A 110 -11.64 18.20 -6.78
N SER A 111 -12.23 18.01 -7.98
CA SER A 111 -13.21 18.95 -8.52
C SER A 111 -14.58 18.86 -7.85
N GLN A 112 -15.05 17.65 -7.56
CA GLN A 112 -16.35 17.45 -6.93
C GLN A 112 -16.36 17.98 -5.51
N GLU A 113 -15.29 17.75 -4.79
CA GLU A 113 -15.21 18.05 -3.37
C GLU A 113 -14.48 19.37 -3.04
N ASN A 114 -13.95 20.05 -4.03
CA ASN A 114 -13.22 21.31 -3.87
C ASN A 114 -12.09 21.20 -2.83
N ILE A 115 -11.25 20.19 -2.97
CA ILE A 115 -10.05 19.92 -2.15
C ILE A 115 -8.81 19.85 -3.03
N ILE A 116 -7.65 20.06 -2.44
CA ILE A 116 -6.38 19.84 -3.13
C ILE A 116 -5.96 18.38 -2.95
N MET A 117 -5.63 17.74 -4.07
CA MET A 117 -5.12 16.38 -4.08
C MET A 117 -3.63 16.36 -4.40
N VAL A 118 -2.90 15.54 -3.66
CA VAL A 118 -1.47 15.29 -3.89
C VAL A 118 -1.26 13.78 -3.96
N SER A 119 -0.43 13.31 -4.88
CA SER A 119 0.06 11.94 -4.88
C SER A 119 1.58 11.92 -5.02
N MET A 120 2.23 10.91 -4.46
CA MET A 120 3.69 10.81 -4.45
C MET A 120 4.15 9.47 -4.97
N GLN A 121 5.28 9.47 -5.68
CA GLN A 121 6.09 8.29 -5.89
C GLN A 121 6.94 8.04 -4.65
N TYR A 122 7.23 6.79 -4.33
CA TYR A 122 8.21 6.39 -3.33
C TYR A 122 8.86 5.08 -3.77
N ARG A 123 10.10 4.84 -3.35
CA ARG A 123 10.80 3.61 -3.70
C ARG A 123 10.13 2.40 -3.08
N VAL A 124 10.00 1.38 -3.91
CA VAL A 124 9.45 0.07 -3.56
C VAL A 124 10.52 -1.00 -3.71
N ALA A 125 10.20 -2.25 -3.37
CA ALA A 125 11.07 -3.38 -3.54
C ALA A 125 12.37 -3.27 -2.72
N SER A 126 13.42 -3.99 -3.05
CA SER A 126 14.73 -3.89 -2.38
C SER A 126 15.33 -2.49 -2.45
N LEU A 127 15.04 -1.72 -3.51
CA LEU A 127 15.52 -0.34 -3.63
C LEU A 127 14.91 0.59 -2.57
N GLY A 128 13.72 0.27 -2.07
CA GLY A 128 13.04 1.02 -1.02
C GLY A 128 13.23 0.44 0.39
N PHE A 129 13.44 -0.87 0.52
CA PHE A 129 13.30 -1.54 1.81
C PHE A 129 14.43 -2.52 2.18
N LEU A 130 15.52 -2.58 1.39
CA LEU A 130 16.71 -3.34 1.77
C LEU A 130 17.31 -2.77 3.07
N TYR A 131 17.70 -3.65 4.00
CA TYR A 131 18.26 -3.27 5.28
C TYR A 131 19.49 -4.12 5.63
N PHE A 132 20.61 -3.45 5.96
CA PHE A 132 21.83 -4.07 6.43
C PHE A 132 22.39 -3.45 7.72
N LYS A 133 21.60 -2.59 8.36
CA LYS A 133 22.02 -1.88 9.59
C LYS A 133 23.31 -1.07 9.40
N THR A 134 23.49 -0.46 8.23
CA THR A 134 24.63 0.39 7.89
C THR A 134 24.14 1.77 7.46
N GLU A 135 25.01 2.77 7.46
CA GLU A 135 24.68 4.10 6.94
C GLU A 135 24.33 4.08 5.44
N ASP A 136 24.93 3.16 4.69
CA ASP A 136 24.67 2.99 3.25
C ASP A 136 23.35 2.30 2.95
N VAL A 137 22.88 1.42 3.83
CA VAL A 137 21.65 0.66 3.70
C VAL A 137 20.92 0.64 5.04
N PRO A 138 20.38 1.80 5.45
CA PRO A 138 19.78 1.99 6.77
C PRO A 138 18.40 1.37 6.92
N GLY A 139 17.76 0.99 5.79
CA GLY A 139 16.39 0.48 5.73
C GLY A 139 15.34 1.57 5.60
N ASN A 140 14.11 1.14 5.33
CA ASN A 140 12.92 2.01 5.28
C ASN A 140 13.06 3.21 4.33
N ALA A 141 13.95 3.16 3.34
CA ALA A 141 14.18 4.29 2.44
C ALA A 141 12.89 4.76 1.76
N GLY A 142 11.98 3.85 1.39
CA GLY A 142 10.65 4.19 0.85
C GLY A 142 9.77 4.96 1.83
N LEU A 143 9.80 4.66 3.13
CA LEU A 143 9.07 5.43 4.15
C LEU A 143 9.70 6.82 4.36
N PHE A 144 11.02 6.93 4.28
CA PHE A 144 11.70 8.23 4.32
C PHE A 144 11.44 9.05 3.05
N ASP A 145 11.23 8.42 1.88
CA ASP A 145 10.77 9.09 0.67
C ASP A 145 9.39 9.72 0.89
N GLN A 146 8.44 8.95 1.43
CA GLN A 146 7.11 9.44 1.78
C GLN A 146 7.19 10.61 2.78
N ARG A 147 8.02 10.48 3.80
CA ARG A 147 8.24 11.54 4.78
C ARG A 147 8.77 12.83 4.12
N MET A 148 9.75 12.72 3.24
CA MET A 148 10.31 13.87 2.52
C MET A 148 9.28 14.53 1.60
N ALA A 149 8.40 13.75 0.95
CA ALA A 149 7.27 14.30 0.20
C ALA A 149 6.29 15.06 1.11
N LEU A 150 6.01 14.54 2.32
CA LEU A 150 5.16 15.25 3.30
C LEU A 150 5.83 16.54 3.81
N GLU A 151 7.14 16.56 4.00
CA GLU A 151 7.89 17.77 4.31
C GLU A 151 7.77 18.79 3.17
N TRP A 152 7.94 18.34 1.93
CA TRP A 152 7.75 19.21 0.76
C TRP A 152 6.34 19.81 0.73
N ILE A 153 5.30 19.01 1.00
CA ILE A 153 3.90 19.46 1.07
C ILE A 153 3.74 20.53 2.15
N LYS A 154 4.26 20.29 3.34
CA LYS A 154 4.19 21.25 4.45
C LYS A 154 4.82 22.61 4.09
N ASP A 155 5.95 22.58 3.40
CA ASP A 155 6.70 23.80 3.05
C ASP A 155 6.11 24.55 1.85
N ASN A 156 5.44 23.84 0.92
CA ASN A 156 5.09 24.42 -0.37
C ASN A 156 3.60 24.50 -0.68
N ILE A 157 2.74 23.68 -0.06
CA ILE A 157 1.34 23.54 -0.49
C ILE A 157 0.52 24.83 -0.36
N ALA A 158 0.95 25.76 0.51
CA ALA A 158 0.33 27.06 0.64
C ALA A 158 0.42 27.89 -0.66
N GLN A 159 1.46 27.70 -1.47
CA GLN A 159 1.61 28.36 -2.77
C GLN A 159 0.62 27.84 -3.82
N PHE A 160 0.07 26.64 -3.58
CA PHE A 160 -0.99 26.05 -4.39
C PHE A 160 -2.41 26.34 -3.84
N GLY A 161 -2.51 27.14 -2.76
CA GLY A 161 -3.77 27.47 -2.10
C GLY A 161 -4.18 26.51 -0.99
N GLY A 162 -3.35 25.49 -0.67
CA GLY A 162 -3.60 24.51 0.37
C GLY A 162 -3.26 25.02 1.77
N ASN A 163 -3.84 24.36 2.78
CA ASN A 163 -3.53 24.62 4.18
C ASN A 163 -2.51 23.57 4.67
N PRO A 164 -1.25 23.94 4.95
CA PRO A 164 -0.24 23.01 5.46
C PRO A 164 -0.56 22.44 6.85
N GLU A 165 -1.48 23.07 7.59
CA GLU A 165 -1.95 22.57 8.90
C GLU A 165 -3.20 21.67 8.77
N ASN A 166 -3.80 21.56 7.58
CA ASN A 166 -4.93 20.67 7.31
C ASN A 166 -4.61 19.69 6.18
N VAL A 167 -3.66 18.81 6.44
CA VAL A 167 -3.18 17.77 5.54
C VAL A 167 -3.66 16.42 6.06
N THR A 168 -4.45 15.70 5.27
CA THR A 168 -4.88 14.33 5.55
C THR A 168 -4.10 13.38 4.65
N ILE A 169 -3.39 12.43 5.23
CA ILE A 169 -2.74 11.35 4.48
C ILE A 169 -3.69 10.16 4.36
N PHE A 170 -3.75 9.55 3.17
CA PHE A 170 -4.58 8.37 2.97
C PHE A 170 -3.90 7.39 2.02
N GLY A 171 -4.21 6.12 2.19
CA GLY A 171 -3.65 5.06 1.35
C GLY A 171 -4.42 3.76 1.50
N GLU A 172 -4.16 2.85 0.59
CA GLU A 172 -4.76 1.51 0.56
C GLU A 172 -3.66 0.46 0.66
N SER A 173 -3.95 -0.70 1.30
CA SER A 173 -3.01 -1.83 1.39
C SER A 173 -1.67 -1.40 2.02
N ALA A 174 -0.54 -1.63 1.36
CA ALA A 174 0.78 -1.16 1.82
C ALA A 174 0.84 0.37 2.01
N GLY A 175 0.05 1.13 1.24
CA GLY A 175 -0.14 2.57 1.45
C GLY A 175 -0.85 2.87 2.77
N ALA A 176 -1.87 2.11 3.14
CA ALA A 176 -2.55 2.24 4.43
C ALA A 176 -1.64 1.80 5.60
N ALA A 177 -0.87 0.73 5.43
CA ALA A 177 0.17 0.34 6.39
C ALA A 177 1.20 1.47 6.57
N SER A 178 1.63 2.11 5.46
CA SER A 178 2.51 3.30 5.50
C SER A 178 1.89 4.45 6.29
N VAL A 179 0.61 4.77 6.05
CA VAL A 179 -0.14 5.76 6.83
C VAL A 179 -0.11 5.41 8.32
N GLY A 180 -0.34 4.14 8.66
CA GLY A 180 -0.22 3.64 10.03
C GLY A 180 1.18 3.85 10.60
N TYR A 181 2.24 3.58 9.84
CA TYR A 181 3.62 3.81 10.28
C TYR A 181 3.93 5.29 10.46
N HIS A 182 3.38 6.19 9.64
CA HIS A 182 3.49 7.64 9.86
C HIS A 182 2.79 8.09 11.15
N LEU A 183 1.67 7.48 11.53
CA LEU A 183 1.03 7.71 12.84
C LEU A 183 1.94 7.32 14.00
N LEU A 184 2.66 6.20 13.86
CA LEU A 184 3.56 5.68 14.91
C LEU A 184 4.88 6.45 14.94
N SER A 185 5.45 6.82 13.79
CA SER A 185 6.78 7.42 13.69
C SER A 185 6.88 8.80 14.36
N PRO A 186 7.81 8.98 15.31
CA PRO A 186 8.05 10.30 15.89
C PRO A 186 8.52 11.34 14.87
N LEU A 187 9.06 10.89 13.72
CA LEU A 187 9.59 11.76 12.67
C LEU A 187 8.50 12.37 11.79
N SER A 188 7.29 11.80 11.78
CA SER A 188 6.22 12.19 10.85
C SER A 188 5.06 12.93 11.52
N ARG A 189 4.92 12.88 12.84
CA ARG A 189 3.73 13.32 13.59
C ARG A 189 3.29 14.76 13.31
N ASN A 190 4.20 15.64 12.94
CA ASN A 190 3.93 17.06 12.69
C ASN A 190 3.72 17.41 11.21
N LEU A 191 3.66 16.40 10.34
CA LEU A 191 3.58 16.59 8.88
C LEU A 191 2.15 16.46 8.33
N PHE A 192 1.20 16.00 9.15
CA PHE A 192 -0.21 15.84 8.76
C PHE A 192 -1.13 16.03 9.96
N SER A 193 -2.41 16.25 9.71
CA SER A 193 -3.44 16.48 10.75
C SER A 193 -4.30 15.26 11.02
N GLN A 194 -4.61 14.47 10.01
CA GLN A 194 -5.54 13.34 10.06
C GLN A 194 -5.07 12.21 9.14
N ALA A 195 -5.63 11.01 9.30
CA ALA A 195 -5.22 9.84 8.55
C ALA A 195 -6.40 8.95 8.14
N ILE A 196 -6.33 8.39 6.92
CA ILE A 196 -7.28 7.39 6.42
C ILE A 196 -6.50 6.14 6.00
N MET A 197 -6.92 4.98 6.49
CA MET A 197 -6.28 3.69 6.21
C MET A 197 -7.30 2.72 5.59
N GLN A 198 -7.07 2.31 4.34
CA GLN A 198 -7.97 1.46 3.57
C GLN A 198 -7.37 0.06 3.45
N SER A 199 -8.08 -0.96 3.91
CA SER A 199 -7.70 -2.38 3.80
C SER A 199 -6.34 -2.74 4.39
N ALA A 200 -5.83 -1.96 5.35
CA ALA A 200 -4.67 -2.31 6.17
C ALA A 200 -4.53 -1.37 7.37
N SER A 201 -3.59 -1.69 8.24
CA SER A 201 -3.14 -0.86 9.36
C SER A 201 -1.65 -1.13 9.65
N ALA A 202 -1.08 -0.45 10.63
CA ALA A 202 0.29 -0.77 11.07
C ALA A 202 0.42 -2.17 11.71
N LEU A 203 -0.68 -2.86 12.00
CA LEU A 203 -0.70 -4.20 12.60
C LEU A 203 -0.76 -5.35 11.59
N VAL A 204 -0.75 -5.07 10.27
CA VAL A 204 -0.77 -6.14 9.28
C VAL A 204 0.46 -7.04 9.43
N PRO A 205 0.31 -8.38 9.40
CA PRO A 205 1.40 -9.31 9.69
C PRO A 205 2.49 -9.31 8.62
N TRP A 206 2.18 -8.88 7.42
CA TRP A 206 3.09 -8.82 6.27
C TRP A 206 3.83 -7.48 6.14
N GLY A 207 3.51 -6.50 6.98
CA GLY A 207 3.95 -5.11 6.79
C GLY A 207 5.29 -4.76 7.46
N VAL A 208 5.77 -5.57 8.40
CA VAL A 208 7.05 -5.36 9.10
C VAL A 208 7.73 -6.69 9.35
N ILE A 209 9.04 -6.76 9.09
CA ILE A 209 9.87 -7.92 9.42
C ILE A 209 10.96 -7.55 10.44
N THR A 210 11.56 -8.55 11.06
CA THR A 210 12.66 -8.36 12.00
C THR A 210 13.94 -7.92 11.27
N GLN A 211 14.85 -7.26 12.00
CA GLN A 211 16.15 -6.84 11.46
C GLN A 211 16.95 -8.05 10.93
N ASP A 212 16.96 -9.15 11.69
CA ASP A 212 17.68 -10.36 11.28
C ASP A 212 17.13 -10.98 10.02
N GLU A 213 15.80 -11.07 9.91
CA GLU A 213 15.14 -11.56 8.70
C GLU A 213 15.46 -10.67 7.50
N SER A 214 15.37 -9.36 7.65
CA SER A 214 15.69 -8.42 6.58
C SER A 214 17.13 -8.54 6.09
N ILE A 215 18.09 -8.67 7.03
CA ILE A 215 19.51 -8.90 6.70
C ILE A 215 19.69 -10.23 5.95
N MET A 216 19.02 -11.29 6.39
CA MET A 216 19.10 -12.61 5.73
C MET A 216 18.57 -12.57 4.30
N ARG A 217 17.42 -11.92 4.09
CA ARG A 217 16.84 -11.71 2.75
C ARG A 217 17.79 -10.88 1.87
N GLY A 218 18.39 -9.83 2.42
CA GLY A 218 19.37 -9.00 1.72
C GLY A 218 20.63 -9.77 1.31
N LEU A 219 21.18 -10.62 2.17
CA LEU A 219 22.31 -11.49 1.83
C LEU A 219 21.93 -12.53 0.78
N ARG A 220 20.71 -13.07 0.84
CA ARG A 220 20.22 -13.99 -0.20
C ARG A 220 20.06 -13.27 -1.54
N LEU A 221 19.54 -12.04 -1.55
CA LEU A 221 19.51 -11.20 -2.77
C LEU A 221 20.92 -10.95 -3.32
N ALA A 222 21.90 -10.69 -2.44
CA ALA A 222 23.28 -10.51 -2.84
C ALA A 222 23.86 -11.78 -3.50
N GLU A 223 23.60 -12.96 -2.92
CA GLU A 223 23.98 -14.24 -3.50
C GLU A 223 23.38 -14.44 -4.89
N LEU A 224 22.06 -14.27 -5.02
CA LEU A 224 21.32 -14.40 -6.28
C LEU A 224 21.79 -13.40 -7.35
N SER A 225 22.35 -12.27 -6.93
CA SER A 225 22.91 -11.24 -7.80
C SER A 225 24.40 -11.43 -8.07
N GLY A 226 25.02 -12.54 -7.62
CA GLY A 226 26.43 -12.84 -7.80
C GLY A 226 27.37 -11.95 -7.00
N CYS A 227 26.93 -11.50 -5.83
CA CYS A 227 27.70 -10.70 -4.88
C CYS A 227 28.16 -11.57 -3.69
N LYS A 228 29.05 -11.01 -2.85
CA LYS A 228 29.36 -11.57 -1.52
C LYS A 228 28.09 -11.61 -0.67
N HIS A 229 27.93 -12.63 0.16
CA HIS A 229 26.69 -12.90 0.88
C HIS A 229 26.86 -13.46 2.30
N GLN A 230 28.08 -13.38 2.86
CA GLN A 230 28.29 -13.73 4.26
C GLN A 230 28.05 -12.51 5.17
N ARG A 231 27.57 -12.73 6.39
CA ARG A 231 27.37 -11.64 7.37
C ARG A 231 28.63 -10.81 7.62
N SER A 232 29.82 -11.42 7.51
CA SER A 232 31.10 -10.74 7.63
C SER A 232 31.51 -9.92 6.42
N GLU A 233 30.82 -10.08 5.29
CA GLU A 233 31.11 -9.47 3.99
C GLU A 233 29.99 -8.46 3.56
N VAL A 234 29.22 -7.94 4.52
CA VAL A 234 28.07 -7.04 4.25
C VAL A 234 28.52 -5.80 3.46
N ARG A 235 29.71 -5.25 3.75
CA ARG A 235 30.21 -4.06 3.05
C ARG A 235 30.44 -4.36 1.55
N GLU A 236 31.14 -5.45 1.29
CA GLU A 236 31.42 -5.92 -0.08
C GLU A 236 30.12 -6.30 -0.82
N ALA A 237 29.15 -6.86 -0.11
CA ALA A 237 27.82 -7.13 -0.65
C ALA A 237 27.12 -5.83 -1.08
N ILE A 238 27.11 -4.80 -0.24
CA ILE A 238 26.52 -3.49 -0.54
C ILE A 238 27.21 -2.85 -1.75
N ASP A 239 28.53 -2.79 -1.76
CA ASP A 239 29.31 -2.20 -2.85
C ASP A 239 29.01 -2.90 -4.18
N CYS A 240 28.89 -4.23 -4.16
CA CYS A 240 28.50 -5.02 -5.34
C CYS A 240 27.06 -4.75 -5.75
N LEU A 241 26.09 -4.77 -4.84
CA LEU A 241 24.66 -4.53 -5.13
C LEU A 241 24.44 -3.14 -5.73
N LYS A 242 25.19 -2.13 -5.31
CA LYS A 242 25.15 -0.78 -5.90
C LYS A 242 25.54 -0.75 -7.37
N THR A 243 26.35 -1.70 -7.85
CA THR A 243 26.77 -1.78 -9.26
C THR A 243 25.80 -2.56 -10.16
N LYS A 244 24.85 -3.28 -9.58
CA LYS A 244 23.92 -4.14 -10.34
C LYS A 244 22.86 -3.32 -11.06
N ASN A 245 22.35 -3.87 -12.16
CA ASN A 245 21.16 -3.30 -12.79
C ASN A 245 19.99 -3.37 -11.81
N ALA A 246 19.25 -2.28 -11.66
CA ALA A 246 18.16 -2.19 -10.70
C ALA A 246 17.01 -3.17 -11.02
N THR A 247 16.71 -3.37 -12.32
CA THR A 247 15.68 -4.34 -12.75
C THR A 247 16.10 -5.78 -12.44
N ASP A 248 17.40 -6.11 -12.57
CA ASP A 248 17.89 -7.45 -12.22
C ASP A 248 17.76 -7.72 -10.71
N LEU A 249 17.99 -6.69 -9.87
CA LEU A 249 17.80 -6.82 -8.43
C LEU A 249 16.34 -7.15 -8.09
N VAL A 250 15.38 -6.39 -8.61
CA VAL A 250 13.96 -6.62 -8.31
C VAL A 250 13.44 -7.95 -8.91
N ASN A 251 13.98 -8.40 -10.02
CA ASN A 251 13.62 -9.70 -10.60
C ASN A 251 14.09 -10.89 -9.72
N ASN A 252 15.14 -10.71 -8.93
CA ASN A 252 15.69 -11.76 -8.05
C ASN A 252 15.02 -11.80 -6.67
N GLU A 253 14.24 -10.79 -6.27
CA GLU A 253 13.74 -10.63 -4.91
C GLU A 253 12.87 -11.78 -4.43
N TRP A 254 11.95 -12.25 -5.26
CA TRP A 254 11.04 -13.34 -4.89
C TRP A 254 11.76 -14.67 -4.63
N SER A 255 12.94 -14.85 -5.20
CA SER A 255 13.80 -16.00 -4.91
C SER A 255 14.59 -15.86 -3.60
N ALA A 256 14.56 -14.68 -2.97
CA ALA A 256 15.23 -14.43 -1.70
C ALA A 256 14.39 -14.85 -0.48
N ILE A 257 13.12 -15.20 -0.65
CA ILE A 257 12.19 -15.58 0.42
C ILE A 257 11.63 -16.99 0.19
N VAL A 258 11.05 -17.55 1.26
CA VAL A 258 10.11 -18.68 1.14
C VAL A 258 8.75 -18.07 0.82
N PHE A 259 8.23 -18.39 -0.36
CA PHE A 259 6.97 -17.83 -0.82
C PHE A 259 5.80 -18.35 0.01
N GLY A 260 5.05 -17.46 0.63
CA GLY A 260 3.83 -17.73 1.39
C GLY A 260 2.74 -16.74 1.04
N ILE A 261 1.51 -17.02 1.46
CA ILE A 261 0.38 -16.12 1.24
C ILE A 261 0.63 -14.77 1.94
N ALA A 262 0.45 -13.67 1.22
CA ALA A 262 0.72 -12.31 1.70
C ALA A 262 2.16 -12.13 2.26
N GLU A 263 3.14 -12.87 1.75
CA GLU A 263 4.56 -12.71 2.05
C GLU A 263 5.22 -11.87 0.94
N PHE A 264 5.85 -10.76 1.32
CA PHE A 264 6.52 -9.87 0.37
C PHE A 264 8.02 -9.80 0.65
N PRO A 265 8.88 -9.71 -0.39
CA PRO A 265 10.32 -9.88 -0.23
C PRO A 265 10.99 -8.84 0.67
N PHE A 266 10.75 -7.57 0.41
CA PHE A 266 11.35 -6.45 1.15
C PHE A 266 10.25 -5.49 1.60
N VAL A 267 10.09 -5.40 2.91
CA VAL A 267 9.07 -4.60 3.59
C VAL A 267 9.73 -3.79 4.71
N PRO A 268 9.04 -2.82 5.32
CA PRO A 268 9.53 -2.07 6.47
C PRO A 268 10.15 -2.93 7.57
N VAL A 269 11.10 -2.36 8.29
CA VAL A 269 11.81 -2.98 9.41
C VAL A 269 11.79 -2.05 10.63
N ILE A 270 11.86 -2.60 11.83
CA ILE A 270 12.04 -1.80 13.04
C ILE A 270 13.50 -1.33 13.08
N ASP A 271 13.77 -0.17 12.48
CA ASP A 271 15.11 0.38 12.27
C ASP A 271 15.64 1.17 13.47
N GLY A 272 14.77 1.53 14.41
CA GLY A 272 15.09 2.38 15.55
C GLY A 272 15.13 3.88 15.22
N ALA A 273 14.79 4.26 13.97
CA ALA A 273 14.75 5.64 13.50
C ALA A 273 13.36 6.05 13.02
N PHE A 274 12.87 5.47 11.93
CA PHE A 274 11.50 5.70 11.46
C PHE A 274 10.48 4.98 12.35
N LEU A 275 10.74 3.70 12.63
CA LEU A 275 10.01 2.89 13.60
C LEU A 275 10.95 2.62 14.79
N ASP A 276 10.74 3.33 15.89
CA ASP A 276 11.55 3.24 17.11
C ASP A 276 11.19 2.03 17.97
N GLU A 277 9.99 1.47 17.77
CA GLU A 277 9.51 0.26 18.42
C GLU A 277 8.50 -0.49 17.52
N THR A 278 8.08 -1.69 17.93
CA THR A 278 7.08 -2.44 17.17
C THR A 278 5.71 -1.75 17.21
N PRO A 279 4.89 -1.87 16.14
CA PRO A 279 3.55 -1.28 16.11
C PRO A 279 2.67 -1.66 17.31
N GLU A 280 2.70 -2.94 17.71
CA GLU A 280 1.95 -3.42 18.88
C GLU A 280 2.40 -2.73 20.18
N LYS A 281 3.72 -2.52 20.33
CA LYS A 281 4.27 -1.84 21.49
C LYS A 281 3.89 -0.38 21.49
N SER A 282 3.97 0.32 20.35
CA SER A 282 3.57 1.72 20.21
C SER A 282 2.09 1.93 20.58
N LEU A 283 1.20 1.03 20.14
CA LEU A 283 -0.21 1.09 20.53
C LEU A 283 -0.41 0.83 22.02
N LYS A 284 0.29 -0.15 22.59
CA LYS A 284 0.22 -0.47 24.02
C LYS A 284 0.72 0.68 24.89
N THR A 285 1.81 1.33 24.51
CA THR A 285 2.43 2.45 25.23
C THR A 285 1.78 3.81 24.90
N LYS A 286 0.88 3.84 23.90
CA LYS A 286 0.25 5.06 23.37
C LYS A 286 1.27 6.04 22.77
N ASN A 287 2.38 5.52 22.25
CA ASN A 287 3.45 6.27 21.60
C ASN A 287 3.15 6.47 20.10
N PHE A 288 2.14 7.25 19.78
CA PHE A 288 1.72 7.58 18.42
C PHE A 288 1.08 8.96 18.34
N LYS A 289 0.92 9.47 17.10
CA LYS A 289 0.18 10.70 16.86
C LYS A 289 -1.29 10.51 17.25
N LYS A 290 -1.82 11.45 18.02
CA LYS A 290 -3.25 11.50 18.36
C LYS A 290 -3.96 12.44 17.39
N CYS A 291 -4.82 11.88 16.57
CA CYS A 291 -5.68 12.61 15.63
C CYS A 291 -6.93 11.77 15.31
N ASN A 292 -7.87 12.31 14.57
CA ASN A 292 -8.98 11.54 14.06
C ASN A 292 -8.49 10.61 12.94
N ILE A 293 -9.05 9.39 12.88
CA ILE A 293 -8.77 8.42 11.82
C ILE A 293 -10.06 7.88 11.22
N LEU A 294 -10.01 7.60 9.92
CA LEU A 294 -11.01 6.83 9.18
C LEU A 294 -10.32 5.59 8.64
N MET A 295 -10.91 4.41 8.80
CA MET A 295 -10.34 3.18 8.28
C MET A 295 -11.41 2.14 7.97
N GLY A 296 -11.06 1.10 7.24
CA GLY A 296 -12.00 0.04 6.90
C GLY A 296 -11.39 -1.04 6.05
N ALA A 297 -12.24 -1.98 5.62
CA ALA A 297 -11.88 -3.12 4.81
C ALA A 297 -13.00 -3.46 3.82
N ASN A 298 -12.65 -4.23 2.79
CA ASN A 298 -13.57 -4.77 1.81
C ASN A 298 -14.11 -6.13 2.25
N GLN A 299 -15.21 -6.57 1.65
CA GLN A 299 -15.89 -7.79 2.05
C GLN A 299 -15.04 -9.04 1.81
N ASP A 300 -14.38 -9.15 0.66
CA ASP A 300 -13.71 -10.35 0.20
C ASP A 300 -12.21 -10.08 -0.07
N GLU A 301 -11.49 -9.64 0.99
CA GLU A 301 -10.08 -9.22 0.93
C GLU A 301 -9.11 -10.34 0.52
N GLY A 302 -9.45 -11.60 0.80
CA GLY A 302 -8.54 -12.74 0.64
C GLY A 302 -8.45 -13.26 -0.79
N TYR A 303 -9.53 -13.22 -1.58
CA TYR A 303 -9.58 -13.86 -2.88
C TYR A 303 -8.50 -13.38 -3.86
N TYR A 304 -8.19 -12.09 -3.89
CA TYR A 304 -7.15 -11.57 -4.75
C TYR A 304 -5.83 -12.35 -4.56
N PHE A 305 -5.40 -12.52 -3.30
CA PHE A 305 -4.16 -13.20 -2.96
C PHE A 305 -4.23 -14.72 -3.18
N ILE A 306 -5.38 -15.33 -2.89
CA ILE A 306 -5.61 -16.76 -3.09
C ILE A 306 -5.51 -17.11 -4.58
N MET A 307 -6.02 -16.28 -5.48
CA MET A 307 -5.93 -16.48 -6.93
C MET A 307 -4.48 -16.48 -7.43
N TYR A 308 -3.59 -15.76 -6.77
CA TYR A 308 -2.15 -15.75 -7.08
C TYR A 308 -1.38 -16.90 -6.44
N TYR A 309 -1.86 -17.43 -5.32
CA TYR A 309 -1.15 -18.46 -4.56
C TYR A 309 -1.64 -19.88 -4.89
N LEU A 310 -2.94 -20.12 -4.85
CA LEU A 310 -3.57 -21.42 -5.12
C LEU A 310 -4.03 -21.55 -6.58
N THR A 311 -3.15 -21.31 -7.54
CA THR A 311 -3.44 -21.19 -8.97
C THR A 311 -4.03 -22.46 -9.61
N SER A 312 -3.77 -23.62 -9.03
CA SER A 312 -4.34 -24.90 -9.49
C SER A 312 -5.82 -25.04 -9.12
N LEU A 313 -6.24 -24.44 -8.00
CA LEU A 313 -7.58 -24.53 -7.44
C LEU A 313 -8.44 -23.32 -7.83
N PHE A 314 -7.86 -22.11 -7.75
CA PHE A 314 -8.53 -20.84 -8.06
C PHE A 314 -8.10 -20.34 -9.43
N LYS A 315 -8.85 -20.74 -10.45
CA LYS A 315 -8.67 -20.24 -11.80
C LYS A 315 -9.57 -19.03 -12.04
N LYS A 316 -9.15 -18.18 -12.97
CA LYS A 316 -9.94 -17.02 -13.43
C LYS A 316 -11.15 -17.46 -14.28
N GLU A 317 -11.80 -18.53 -13.91
CA GLU A 317 -12.95 -19.09 -14.57
C GLU A 317 -14.17 -19.02 -13.66
N GLU A 318 -15.37 -18.99 -14.25
CA GLU A 318 -16.58 -19.12 -13.47
C GLU A 318 -16.69 -20.53 -12.87
N ASN A 319 -17.39 -20.66 -11.75
CA ASN A 319 -17.69 -21.91 -11.07
C ASN A 319 -16.49 -22.62 -10.39
N VAL A 320 -15.70 -21.87 -9.62
CA VAL A 320 -14.71 -22.49 -8.71
C VAL A 320 -15.42 -23.15 -7.53
N PHE A 321 -15.19 -24.46 -7.37
CA PHE A 321 -15.76 -25.26 -6.29
C PHE A 321 -14.62 -25.89 -5.48
N VAL A 322 -14.62 -25.67 -4.16
CA VAL A 322 -13.61 -26.19 -3.24
C VAL A 322 -14.18 -27.36 -2.46
N THR A 323 -13.72 -28.59 -2.74
CA THR A 323 -14.13 -29.76 -1.96
C THR A 323 -13.65 -29.64 -0.51
N ARG A 324 -14.24 -30.39 0.42
CA ARG A 324 -13.78 -30.44 1.81
C ARG A 324 -12.30 -30.82 1.92
N GLN A 325 -11.87 -31.79 1.15
CA GLN A 325 -10.46 -32.19 1.10
C GLN A 325 -9.57 -31.07 0.62
N ALA A 326 -9.93 -30.42 -0.49
CA ALA A 326 -9.16 -29.29 -1.02
C ALA A 326 -9.07 -28.12 -0.03
N PHE A 327 -10.16 -27.85 0.72
CA PHE A 327 -10.14 -26.86 1.81
C PHE A 327 -9.12 -27.21 2.88
N GLU A 328 -9.12 -28.47 3.36
CA GLU A 328 -8.22 -28.93 4.42
C GLU A 328 -6.74 -28.89 3.97
N GLU A 329 -6.46 -29.26 2.72
CA GLU A 329 -5.15 -29.16 2.10
C GLU A 329 -4.72 -27.69 1.97
N SER A 330 -5.59 -26.82 1.46
CA SER A 330 -5.33 -25.39 1.30
C SER A 330 -5.05 -24.69 2.63
N VAL A 331 -5.76 -25.03 3.71
CA VAL A 331 -5.43 -24.52 5.06
C VAL A 331 -4.00 -24.88 5.43
N GLY A 332 -3.55 -26.09 5.06
CA GLY A 332 -2.16 -26.54 5.27
C GLY A 332 -1.14 -25.71 4.51
N GLU A 333 -1.40 -25.42 3.25
CA GLU A 333 -0.52 -24.67 2.35
C GLU A 333 -0.47 -23.18 2.67
N LEU A 334 -1.62 -22.57 2.99
CA LEU A 334 -1.73 -21.16 3.31
C LEU A 334 -1.17 -20.78 4.69
N ASN A 335 -0.93 -21.77 5.56
CA ASN A 335 -0.47 -21.56 6.95
C ASN A 335 0.81 -22.35 7.23
N LEU A 336 1.86 -22.15 6.44
CA LEU A 336 3.12 -22.91 6.51
C LEU A 336 3.77 -22.89 7.89
N TRP A 337 3.70 -21.74 8.57
CA TRP A 337 4.38 -21.48 9.85
C TRP A 337 3.52 -21.84 11.08
N VAL A 338 2.28 -22.28 10.88
CA VAL A 338 1.36 -22.64 11.96
C VAL A 338 1.57 -24.10 12.35
N SER A 339 1.57 -24.37 13.66
CA SER A 339 1.68 -25.74 14.19
C SER A 339 0.52 -26.63 13.71
N PRO A 340 0.69 -27.96 13.68
CA PRO A 340 -0.41 -28.87 13.31
C PRO A 340 -1.69 -28.66 14.13
N VAL A 341 -1.58 -28.42 15.44
CA VAL A 341 -2.73 -28.14 16.31
C VAL A 341 -3.39 -26.81 15.93
N GLY A 342 -2.58 -25.78 15.63
CA GLY A 342 -3.09 -24.50 15.16
C GLY A 342 -3.84 -24.62 13.84
N LYS A 343 -3.34 -25.44 12.89
CA LYS A 343 -4.03 -25.71 11.62
C LYS A 343 -5.40 -26.38 11.83
N GLU A 344 -5.51 -27.31 12.78
CA GLU A 344 -6.79 -27.92 13.13
C GLU A 344 -7.75 -26.90 13.76
N ALA A 345 -7.26 -25.99 14.58
CA ALA A 345 -8.07 -24.90 15.14
C ALA A 345 -8.59 -23.96 14.03
N ILE A 346 -7.73 -23.60 13.05
CA ILE A 346 -8.13 -22.81 11.88
C ILE A 346 -9.21 -23.53 11.07
N LYS A 347 -9.00 -24.82 10.76
CA LYS A 347 -10.02 -25.63 10.06
C LYS A 347 -11.34 -25.65 10.79
N PHE A 348 -11.30 -25.77 12.14
CA PHE A 348 -12.50 -25.76 12.97
C PHE A 348 -13.22 -24.43 12.90
N GLU A 349 -12.52 -23.31 13.06
CA GLU A 349 -13.08 -21.95 13.08
C GLU A 349 -13.74 -21.58 11.74
N TYR A 350 -13.06 -21.84 10.62
CA TYR A 350 -13.55 -21.43 9.29
C TYR A 350 -14.48 -22.46 8.63
N THR A 351 -14.79 -23.61 9.28
CA THR A 351 -15.76 -24.58 8.76
C THR A 351 -17.19 -24.13 9.03
N ASP A 352 -18.00 -24.03 7.99
CA ASP A 352 -19.46 -23.99 8.17
C ASP A 352 -19.96 -25.39 8.58
N TRP A 353 -20.17 -25.57 9.87
CA TRP A 353 -20.63 -26.85 10.45
C TRP A 353 -22.06 -27.24 10.08
N LEU A 354 -22.86 -26.33 9.53
CA LEU A 354 -24.19 -26.64 8.99
C LEU A 354 -24.06 -27.25 7.58
N SER A 355 -23.02 -26.89 6.83
CA SER A 355 -22.79 -27.31 5.45
C SER A 355 -21.32 -27.63 5.16
N PRO A 356 -20.63 -28.51 5.93
CA PRO A 356 -19.19 -28.69 5.90
C PRO A 356 -18.66 -29.28 4.57
N LYS A 357 -19.54 -29.80 3.73
CA LYS A 357 -19.20 -30.37 2.42
C LYS A 357 -19.62 -29.48 1.25
N ASP A 358 -20.27 -28.36 1.49
CA ASP A 358 -20.65 -27.42 0.44
C ASP A 358 -19.40 -26.79 -0.14
N PRO A 359 -19.12 -26.96 -1.45
CA PRO A 359 -17.90 -26.46 -2.05
C PRO A 359 -17.88 -24.94 -2.20
N ARG A 360 -19.00 -24.26 -2.11
CA ARG A 360 -19.09 -22.79 -2.11
C ARG A 360 -18.68 -22.22 -0.76
N THR A 361 -19.25 -22.75 0.32
CA THR A 361 -18.91 -22.31 1.69
C THR A 361 -17.44 -22.61 2.01
N ASN A 362 -16.87 -23.71 1.52
CA ASN A 362 -15.46 -24.01 1.66
C ASN A 362 -14.58 -23.01 0.90
N ARG A 363 -14.99 -22.56 -0.29
CA ARG A 363 -14.31 -21.50 -1.04
C ARG A 363 -14.33 -20.18 -0.27
N GLU A 364 -15.50 -19.76 0.21
CA GLU A 364 -15.68 -18.54 1.00
C GLU A 364 -14.91 -18.58 2.33
N ALA A 365 -14.78 -19.77 2.93
CA ALA A 365 -14.00 -19.97 4.14
C ALA A 365 -12.50 -19.68 3.92
N LEU A 366 -11.94 -20.07 2.77
CA LEU A 366 -10.55 -19.76 2.43
C LEU A 366 -10.34 -18.24 2.25
N ASP A 367 -11.28 -17.57 1.59
CA ASP A 367 -11.25 -16.11 1.46
C ASP A 367 -11.26 -15.43 2.83
N ARG A 368 -12.24 -15.75 3.66
CA ARG A 368 -12.34 -15.18 5.02
C ARG A 368 -11.09 -15.44 5.85
N MET A 369 -10.54 -16.65 5.80
CA MET A 369 -9.33 -16.99 6.54
C MET A 369 -8.14 -16.11 6.16
N VAL A 370 -7.93 -15.88 4.87
CA VAL A 370 -6.83 -15.03 4.39
C VAL A 370 -7.13 -13.56 4.63
N GLY A 371 -8.36 -13.14 4.32
CA GLY A 371 -8.81 -11.76 4.51
C GLY A 371 -8.75 -11.31 5.97
N ASP A 372 -9.23 -12.14 6.89
CA ASP A 372 -9.20 -11.85 8.33
C ASP A 372 -7.77 -11.73 8.84
N TYR A 373 -6.91 -12.70 8.51
CA TYR A 373 -5.52 -12.70 8.97
C TYR A 373 -4.73 -11.52 8.43
N ALA A 374 -4.83 -11.27 7.13
CA ALA A 374 -3.94 -10.32 6.47
C ALA A 374 -4.45 -8.86 6.51
N PHE A 375 -5.78 -8.65 6.65
CA PHE A 375 -6.39 -7.32 6.47
C PHE A 375 -7.42 -6.97 7.54
N SER A 376 -8.55 -7.68 7.61
CA SER A 376 -9.74 -7.27 8.37
C SER A 376 -9.50 -7.25 9.89
N CYS A 377 -8.90 -8.31 10.46
CA CYS A 377 -8.57 -8.34 11.88
C CYS A 377 -7.52 -7.29 12.30
N PRO A 378 -6.42 -7.09 11.54
CA PRO A 378 -5.48 -5.99 11.80
C PRO A 378 -6.12 -4.59 11.74
N VAL A 379 -7.08 -4.36 10.84
CA VAL A 379 -7.85 -3.11 10.77
C VAL A 379 -8.72 -2.96 12.02
N SER A 380 -9.48 -4.01 12.37
CA SER A 380 -10.35 -4.01 13.55
C SER A 380 -9.57 -3.81 14.85
N ASP A 381 -8.47 -4.54 15.04
CA ASP A 381 -7.64 -4.46 16.25
C ASP A 381 -7.00 -3.06 16.39
N PHE A 382 -6.46 -2.52 15.30
CA PHE A 382 -5.89 -1.17 15.30
C PHE A 382 -6.96 -0.13 15.66
N SER A 383 -8.14 -0.17 15.01
CA SER A 383 -9.22 0.77 15.23
C SER A 383 -9.68 0.78 16.70
N HIS A 384 -9.85 -0.40 17.28
CA HIS A 384 -10.27 -0.58 18.65
C HIS A 384 -9.26 0.00 19.65
N ARG A 385 -7.98 -0.41 19.55
CA ARG A 385 -6.90 0.09 20.43
C ARG A 385 -6.68 1.60 20.28
N TYR A 386 -6.83 2.13 19.06
CA TYR A 386 -6.67 3.55 18.83
C TYR A 386 -7.82 4.36 19.44
N ALA A 387 -9.06 3.87 19.35
CA ALA A 387 -10.25 4.48 19.96
C ALA A 387 -10.16 4.56 21.49
N GLU A 388 -9.51 3.59 22.15
CA GLU A 388 -9.28 3.61 23.61
C GLU A 388 -8.49 4.83 24.10
N THR A 389 -7.88 5.58 23.20
CA THR A 389 -7.14 6.80 23.53
C THR A 389 -7.98 8.07 23.50
N GLY A 390 -9.28 7.95 23.20
CA GLY A 390 -10.25 9.06 23.17
C GLY A 390 -10.22 9.86 21.85
N ASN A 391 -9.56 9.36 20.81
CA ASN A 391 -9.65 9.95 19.47
C ASN A 391 -10.90 9.43 18.73
N ASN A 392 -11.42 10.22 17.80
CA ASN A 392 -12.50 9.75 16.93
C ASN A 392 -11.95 8.76 15.91
N VAL A 393 -12.58 7.60 15.86
CA VAL A 393 -12.28 6.53 14.90
C VAL A 393 -13.55 6.22 14.13
N PHE A 394 -13.51 6.41 12.83
CA PHE A 394 -14.59 6.05 11.92
C PHE A 394 -14.19 4.78 11.19
N VAL A 395 -15.10 3.81 11.10
CA VAL A 395 -14.84 2.51 10.46
C VAL A 395 -15.88 2.25 9.39
N TYR A 396 -15.43 1.89 8.19
CA TYR A 396 -16.31 1.45 7.10
C TYR A 396 -16.10 -0.03 6.78
N TYR A 397 -17.12 -0.62 6.17
CA TYR A 397 -17.07 -1.93 5.55
C TYR A 397 -17.64 -1.81 4.14
N PHE A 398 -16.80 -2.05 3.13
CA PHE A 398 -17.18 -1.90 1.73
C PHE A 398 -17.62 -3.23 1.15
N SER A 399 -18.88 -3.29 0.66
CA SER A 399 -19.52 -4.52 0.19
C SER A 399 -20.19 -4.38 -1.18
N GLU A 400 -19.89 -3.31 -1.92
CA GLU A 400 -20.41 -3.10 -3.26
C GLU A 400 -19.45 -3.68 -4.30
N ARG A 401 -19.92 -4.66 -5.06
CA ARG A 401 -19.17 -5.17 -6.20
C ARG A 401 -19.50 -4.33 -7.45
N ALA A 402 -18.50 -3.71 -8.03
CA ALA A 402 -18.69 -2.93 -9.24
C ALA A 402 -19.25 -3.76 -10.40
N SER A 403 -20.28 -3.23 -11.08
CA SER A 403 -20.91 -3.87 -12.26
C SER A 403 -19.93 -4.12 -13.40
N VAL A 404 -18.87 -3.32 -13.47
CA VAL A 404 -17.79 -3.39 -14.46
C VAL A 404 -16.57 -4.18 -14.00
N ASN A 405 -16.60 -4.79 -12.80
CA ASN A 405 -15.48 -5.54 -12.26
C ASN A 405 -15.11 -6.72 -13.18
N PRO A 406 -13.87 -6.80 -13.70
CA PRO A 406 -13.48 -7.80 -14.68
C PRO A 406 -13.26 -9.21 -14.07
N TRP A 407 -13.12 -9.32 -12.76
CA TRP A 407 -12.92 -10.60 -12.09
C TRP A 407 -14.20 -11.44 -12.09
N PRO A 408 -14.13 -12.77 -11.92
CA PRO A 408 -15.33 -13.62 -11.83
C PRO A 408 -16.29 -13.19 -10.73
N THR A 409 -17.60 -13.37 -10.94
CA THR A 409 -18.63 -12.94 -9.98
C THR A 409 -18.50 -13.58 -8.59
N TRP A 410 -17.98 -14.81 -8.54
CA TRP A 410 -17.75 -15.52 -7.29
C TRP A 410 -16.66 -14.91 -6.39
N SER A 411 -15.82 -14.04 -6.93
CA SER A 411 -14.74 -13.41 -6.17
C SER A 411 -15.22 -12.24 -5.30
N GLY A 412 -16.48 -11.84 -5.42
CA GLY A 412 -17.08 -10.82 -4.56
C GLY A 412 -16.44 -9.44 -4.70
N VAL A 413 -16.17 -8.79 -3.57
CA VAL A 413 -15.63 -7.42 -3.46
C VAL A 413 -14.17 -7.50 -3.03
N LEU A 414 -13.29 -7.42 -4.00
CA LEU A 414 -11.86 -7.69 -3.84
C LEU A 414 -11.10 -6.57 -3.14
N HIS A 415 -9.90 -6.91 -2.71
CA HIS A 415 -8.90 -5.97 -2.21
C HIS A 415 -8.64 -4.86 -3.24
N GLY A 416 -8.84 -3.60 -2.84
CA GLY A 416 -8.67 -2.42 -3.71
C GLY A 416 -9.90 -2.00 -4.51
N ASP A 417 -11.02 -2.75 -4.50
CA ASP A 417 -12.22 -2.42 -5.29
C ASP A 417 -12.87 -1.08 -4.89
N GLU A 418 -12.72 -0.63 -3.64
CA GLU A 418 -13.28 0.63 -3.16
C GLU A 418 -12.57 1.86 -3.74
N ILE A 419 -11.34 1.73 -4.22
CA ILE A 419 -10.51 2.85 -4.70
C ILE A 419 -11.18 3.57 -5.87
N ALA A 420 -11.76 2.84 -6.83
CA ALA A 420 -12.47 3.41 -7.95
C ALA A 420 -13.60 4.36 -7.51
N PHE A 421 -14.31 3.99 -6.46
CA PHE A 421 -15.42 4.78 -5.91
C PHE A 421 -14.93 6.06 -5.21
N ILE A 422 -13.80 5.96 -4.49
CA ILE A 422 -13.21 7.11 -3.78
C ILE A 422 -12.61 8.12 -4.77
N PHE A 423 -11.95 7.65 -5.82
CA PHE A 423 -11.39 8.53 -6.85
C PHE A 423 -12.44 9.03 -7.87
N GLY A 424 -13.68 8.53 -7.79
CA GLY A 424 -14.79 8.99 -8.63
C GLY A 424 -14.80 8.41 -10.05
N GLU A 425 -14.17 7.25 -10.28
CA GLU A 425 -14.20 6.57 -11.58
C GLU A 425 -15.63 6.31 -12.08
N PRO A 426 -16.63 5.94 -11.21
CA PRO A 426 -18.01 5.76 -11.64
C PRO A 426 -18.66 6.99 -12.27
N LEU A 427 -18.17 8.20 -12.01
CA LEU A 427 -18.67 9.43 -12.63
C LEU A 427 -18.19 9.60 -14.09
N ASN A 428 -17.20 8.81 -14.50
CA ASN A 428 -16.75 8.77 -15.88
C ASN A 428 -17.70 7.92 -16.74
N ARG A 429 -18.58 8.57 -17.47
CA ARG A 429 -19.61 7.92 -18.30
C ARG A 429 -19.07 6.87 -19.29
N SER A 430 -17.80 6.98 -19.71
CA SER A 430 -17.18 6.01 -20.62
C SER A 430 -16.90 4.66 -19.99
N LYS A 431 -16.94 4.58 -18.66
CA LYS A 431 -16.69 3.35 -17.88
C LYS A 431 -17.94 2.49 -17.70
N ASN A 432 -19.14 3.03 -17.96
CA ASN A 432 -20.44 2.33 -17.94
C ASN A 432 -20.85 1.71 -16.59
N TYR A 433 -20.50 2.37 -15.49
CA TYR A 433 -21.03 2.00 -14.17
C TYR A 433 -22.53 2.23 -14.05
N ASP A 434 -23.19 1.47 -13.18
CA ASP A 434 -24.60 1.63 -12.92
C ASP A 434 -24.92 2.96 -12.19
N PRO A 435 -26.14 3.53 -12.34
CA PRO A 435 -26.53 4.77 -11.68
C PRO A 435 -26.42 4.73 -10.13
N SER A 436 -26.66 3.58 -9.51
CA SER A 436 -26.50 3.37 -8.06
C SER A 436 -25.05 3.48 -7.62
N GLU A 437 -24.13 2.97 -8.44
CA GLU A 437 -22.69 3.03 -8.20
C GLU A 437 -22.15 4.46 -8.32
N ILE A 438 -22.67 5.23 -9.27
CA ILE A 438 -22.35 6.67 -9.39
C ILE A 438 -22.77 7.39 -8.11
N GLN A 439 -23.98 7.16 -7.58
CA GLN A 439 -24.44 7.76 -6.34
C GLN A 439 -23.64 7.31 -5.12
N LEU A 440 -23.22 6.04 -5.08
CA LEU A 440 -22.34 5.54 -4.02
C LEU A 440 -20.99 6.24 -4.07
N SER A 441 -20.39 6.37 -5.25
CA SER A 441 -19.13 7.07 -5.45
C SER A 441 -19.21 8.53 -4.99
N GLU A 442 -20.27 9.26 -5.37
CA GLU A 442 -20.49 10.64 -4.90
C GLU A 442 -20.53 10.73 -3.35
N ARG A 443 -21.19 9.79 -2.69
CA ARG A 443 -21.25 9.74 -1.23
C ARG A 443 -19.89 9.42 -0.62
N MET A 444 -19.14 8.44 -1.18
CA MET A 444 -17.83 8.06 -0.67
C MET A 444 -16.83 9.19 -0.83
N MET A 445 -16.80 9.87 -1.97
CA MET A 445 -15.98 11.06 -2.17
C MET A 445 -16.31 12.14 -1.11
N ALA A 446 -17.58 12.39 -0.85
CA ALA A 446 -18.01 13.35 0.16
C ALA A 446 -17.55 12.94 1.58
N TYR A 447 -17.63 11.66 1.95
CA TYR A 447 -17.15 11.18 3.26
C TYR A 447 -15.65 11.41 3.44
N TRP A 448 -14.82 11.03 2.46
CA TRP A 448 -13.37 11.26 2.50
C TRP A 448 -13.02 12.74 2.56
N ALA A 449 -13.69 13.54 1.74
CA ALA A 449 -13.46 14.99 1.71
C ALA A 449 -13.95 15.70 2.97
N ASN A 450 -15.11 15.34 3.52
CA ASN A 450 -15.60 15.88 4.80
C ASN A 450 -14.63 15.56 5.92
N PHE A 451 -14.18 14.29 5.97
CA PHE A 451 -13.17 13.89 6.96
C PHE A 451 -11.89 14.73 6.80
N ALA A 452 -11.39 14.93 5.59
CA ALA A 452 -10.22 15.78 5.34
C ALA A 452 -10.44 17.25 5.75
N LYS A 453 -11.64 17.78 5.51
CA LYS A 453 -11.97 19.18 5.84
C LYS A 453 -12.17 19.41 7.32
N THR A 454 -12.81 18.48 8.03
CA THR A 454 -13.36 18.70 9.37
C THR A 454 -12.90 17.70 10.43
N GLY A 455 -12.38 16.53 10.03
CA GLY A 455 -12.11 15.40 10.91
C GLY A 455 -13.33 14.55 11.22
N TYR A 456 -14.47 14.79 10.55
CA TYR A 456 -15.72 14.03 10.69
C TYR A 456 -16.24 13.60 9.31
N VAL A 457 -16.89 12.44 9.28
CA VAL A 457 -17.45 11.85 8.05
C VAL A 457 -18.83 12.43 7.76
#